data_9e1685986a784c363012068ae0abbc3f
#
_entry.id   9e1685986a784c363012068ae0abbc3f
#
_cell.length_a   1.000
_cell.length_b   1.000
_cell.length_c   1.000
_cell.angle_alpha   90.00
_cell.angle_beta   90.00
_cell.angle_gamma   90.00
#
_symmetry.space_group_name_H-M   'P 1'
#
loop_
_entity.id
_entity.type
_entity.pdbx_description
1 polymer ?
#
loop_
_entity_poly.entity_id
_entity_poly.type
_entity_poly.pdbx_seq_one_letter_code
_entity_poly.pdbx_strand_id
1 'polypeptide(L)'
;MDKRVFGVETEFGCLVADENLGNPEQIVEEIKDHLFYDKKIGLIDHHARDDVFEPAESGGFLLNGARLYVDAVGSHLEYATAECQSLKDLVANDRAGQRLIVQALHDLGLAEDCAIYNNSVDHFGGHTFGCHENYLVRAEGELMNGTLHLLIPFLVTRQVYAGVGRVGGHVLFEGDAPTYEQLSQNPIDYIWVSHVYGVAPDPSVKFQLSQRADHILRTIASKVRFNRAIVNPKWETMYSQNGMTRLHLLFGEANQNEYGYALKIGTTALAIRACESGLISHDFLLAQPLVALRDISRDDSFQWLLELQDGSIVSALDLQSRYLEACQAFKGESDQNDWILTEWERTLNDLKADPMQMGDRLDWVAKKLICEEYMASEQIGWEDDALQSVDLEYHNIDPAASLFYGWQEMGRSKRLLRDLDIMVAQADAPKDTRAHGRSKLVEHVLKRKGAPIYTFDWSSVQVDRQRFTQLPEPLDPYANPLDQWGQPIFGDK
;
A
#
# COMPACT_ATOMS: atom_id res chain seq x y z
N MET A 1 2.46 7.49 -21.21
CA MET A 1 3.66 6.69 -20.84
C MET A 1 3.33 5.23 -21.09
N ASP A 2 4.05 4.57 -22.01
CA ASP A 2 3.73 3.19 -22.40
C ASP A 2 4.16 2.18 -21.33
N LYS A 3 5.21 2.48 -20.57
CA LYS A 3 5.66 1.71 -19.40
C LYS A 3 5.55 2.57 -18.15
N ARG A 4 5.02 2.00 -17.10
CA ARG A 4 4.87 2.68 -15.81
C ARG A 4 5.52 1.87 -14.70
N VAL A 5 6.29 2.55 -13.88
CA VAL A 5 6.76 2.00 -12.60
C VAL A 5 5.73 2.29 -11.53
N PHE A 6 5.49 1.32 -10.70
CA PHE A 6 4.65 1.43 -9.50
C PHE A 6 5.29 0.70 -8.32
N GLY A 7 4.87 1.03 -7.12
CA GLY A 7 5.25 0.41 -5.87
C GLY A 7 4.18 0.64 -4.80
N VAL A 8 4.24 -0.13 -3.74
CA VAL A 8 3.33 -0.04 -2.60
C VAL A 8 4.13 0.03 -1.31
N GLU A 9 3.70 0.88 -0.39
CA GLU A 9 4.19 1.00 0.97
C GLU A 9 3.11 0.46 1.90
N THR A 10 3.41 -0.55 2.71
CA THR A 10 2.46 -1.14 3.66
C THR A 10 3.00 -0.99 5.07
N GLU A 11 2.28 -0.28 5.91
CA GLU A 11 2.48 -0.22 7.34
C GLU A 11 1.79 -1.41 8.00
N PHE A 12 2.43 -1.97 9.03
CA PHE A 12 1.92 -3.13 9.75
C PHE A 12 1.59 -2.77 11.20
N GLY A 13 0.43 -3.23 11.66
CA GLY A 13 0.08 -3.25 13.07
C GLY A 13 0.81 -4.41 13.77
N CYS A 14 1.26 -4.19 15.00
CA CYS A 14 1.81 -5.21 15.87
C CYS A 14 0.96 -5.35 17.11
N LEU A 15 0.55 -6.58 17.44
CA LEU A 15 -0.13 -6.91 18.67
C LEU A 15 0.77 -7.80 19.51
N VAL A 16 0.91 -7.45 20.79
CA VAL A 16 1.71 -8.20 21.77
C VAL A 16 0.77 -8.69 22.87
N ALA A 17 0.68 -10.01 23.05
CA ALA A 17 -0.19 -10.63 24.04
C ALA A 17 0.44 -10.69 25.44
N ASP A 18 1.77 -10.86 25.53
CA ASP A 18 2.52 -10.84 26.80
C ASP A 18 3.31 -9.54 26.95
N GLU A 19 2.83 -8.64 27.79
CA GLU A 19 3.48 -7.35 28.11
C GLU A 19 4.92 -7.47 28.62
N ASN A 20 5.33 -8.64 29.10
CA ASN A 20 6.72 -8.88 29.54
C ASN A 20 7.71 -8.97 28.38
N LEU A 21 7.24 -9.23 27.16
CA LEU A 21 8.09 -9.26 25.96
C LEU A 21 8.46 -7.86 25.46
N GLY A 22 7.76 -6.82 25.90
CA GLY A 22 7.95 -5.45 25.47
C GLY A 22 6.68 -4.86 24.86
N ASN A 23 6.80 -3.62 24.37
CA ASN A 23 5.73 -2.97 23.64
C ASN A 23 5.83 -3.24 22.12
N PRO A 24 4.80 -2.95 21.33
CA PRO A 24 4.83 -3.13 19.87
C PRO A 24 6.02 -2.48 19.17
N GLU A 25 6.45 -1.29 19.62
CA GLU A 25 7.59 -0.56 19.04
C GLU A 25 8.90 -1.34 19.22
N GLN A 26 9.11 -1.94 20.40
CA GLN A 26 10.29 -2.77 20.66
C GLN A 26 10.30 -4.03 19.79
N ILE A 27 9.15 -4.69 19.63
CA ILE A 27 9.04 -5.89 18.80
C ILE A 27 9.34 -5.59 17.33
N VAL A 28 8.82 -4.50 16.78
CA VAL A 28 9.10 -4.15 15.38
C VAL A 28 10.54 -3.73 15.14
N GLU A 29 11.19 -3.07 16.12
CA GLU A 29 12.62 -2.79 16.10
C GLU A 29 13.45 -4.08 16.14
N GLU A 30 13.10 -5.06 16.98
CA GLU A 30 13.78 -6.37 17.04
C GLU A 30 13.64 -7.13 15.71
N ILE A 31 12.46 -7.12 15.08
CA ILE A 31 12.24 -7.73 13.75
C ILE A 31 13.16 -7.06 12.72
N LYS A 32 13.20 -5.73 12.69
CA LYS A 32 14.07 -4.96 11.78
C LYS A 32 15.54 -5.33 12.00
N ASP A 33 16.00 -5.27 13.23
CA ASP A 33 17.39 -5.52 13.58
C ASP A 33 17.79 -6.96 13.25
N HIS A 34 16.94 -7.94 13.54
CA HIS A 34 17.18 -9.32 13.16
C HIS A 34 17.40 -9.50 11.65
N LEU A 35 16.57 -8.87 10.81
CA LEU A 35 16.69 -8.98 9.35
C LEU A 35 17.99 -8.34 8.84
N PHE A 36 18.40 -7.19 9.39
CA PHE A 36 19.58 -6.47 8.91
C PHE A 36 20.88 -6.93 9.54
N TYR A 37 20.94 -7.20 10.84
CA TYR A 37 22.18 -7.50 11.56
C TYR A 37 22.45 -9.00 11.68
N ASP A 38 21.42 -9.83 11.92
CA ASP A 38 21.59 -11.27 12.09
C ASP A 38 21.49 -12.00 10.76
N LYS A 39 20.40 -11.79 10.02
CA LYS A 39 20.17 -12.43 8.71
C LYS A 39 20.97 -11.79 7.58
N LYS A 40 21.30 -10.51 7.70
CA LYS A 40 22.06 -9.74 6.69
C LYS A 40 21.45 -9.80 5.29
N ILE A 41 20.14 -9.69 5.22
CA ILE A 41 19.41 -9.68 3.95
C ILE A 41 19.27 -8.27 3.35
N GLY A 42 19.91 -7.29 3.96
CA GLY A 42 19.90 -5.89 3.54
C GLY A 42 20.94 -5.06 4.29
N LEU A 43 20.92 -3.77 4.06
CA LEU A 43 21.80 -2.79 4.69
C LEU A 43 20.97 -1.69 5.32
N ILE A 44 21.22 -1.43 6.60
CA ILE A 44 20.64 -0.28 7.30
C ILE A 44 21.12 1.01 6.62
N ASP A 45 20.21 1.92 6.42
CA ASP A 45 20.46 3.22 5.82
C ASP A 45 20.92 4.21 6.89
N HIS A 46 22.11 4.75 6.71
CA HIS A 46 22.68 5.77 7.62
C HIS A 46 22.35 7.20 7.18
N HIS A 47 21.56 7.36 6.12
CA HIS A 47 21.16 8.65 5.60
C HIS A 47 19.91 9.15 6.35
N ALA A 48 20.02 10.28 7.05
CA ALA A 48 18.86 10.97 7.60
C ALA A 48 18.01 11.54 6.44
N ARG A 49 16.77 11.05 6.29
CA ARG A 49 15.86 11.45 5.21
C ARG A 49 15.03 12.67 5.58
N ASP A 50 14.66 12.74 6.85
CA ASP A 50 13.98 13.88 7.44
C ASP A 50 14.59 14.10 8.84
N ASP A 51 15.30 15.19 9.03
CA ASP A 51 16.06 15.46 10.25
C ASP A 51 15.24 15.41 11.55
N VAL A 52 13.91 15.51 11.44
CA VAL A 52 12.99 15.56 12.59
C VAL A 52 12.18 14.27 12.73
N PHE A 53 11.87 13.58 11.64
CA PHE A 53 10.84 12.56 11.63
C PHE A 53 11.30 11.17 11.19
N GLU A 54 12.36 11.06 10.44
CA GLU A 54 12.93 9.79 10.02
C GLU A 54 14.42 9.77 10.36
N PRO A 55 14.78 9.28 11.57
CA PRO A 55 16.15 9.25 12.02
C PRO A 55 17.00 8.32 11.13
N ALA A 56 18.30 8.55 11.13
CA ALA A 56 19.24 7.57 10.59
C ALA A 56 19.05 6.22 11.31
N GLU A 57 19.20 5.12 10.56
CA GLU A 57 19.05 3.75 11.08
C GLU A 57 17.59 3.32 11.36
N SER A 58 16.57 4.12 10.97
CA SER A 58 15.18 3.69 11.05
C SER A 58 14.88 2.43 10.22
N GLY A 59 15.68 2.15 9.20
CA GLY A 59 15.57 0.99 8.34
C GLY A 59 16.58 1.00 7.21
N GLY A 60 16.34 0.22 6.15
CA GLY A 60 17.30 0.10 5.07
C GLY A 60 16.78 -0.63 3.84
N PHE A 61 17.68 -0.82 2.89
CA PHE A 61 17.38 -1.49 1.62
C PHE A 61 17.75 -2.97 1.67
N LEU A 62 16.80 -3.80 1.21
CA LEU A 62 16.94 -5.24 1.14
C LEU A 62 17.55 -5.71 -0.18
N LEU A 63 18.05 -6.95 -0.20
CA LEU A 63 18.58 -7.60 -1.41
C LEU A 63 17.53 -7.72 -2.52
N ASN A 64 16.27 -7.82 -2.18
CA ASN A 64 15.18 -7.86 -3.16
C ASN A 64 14.77 -6.48 -3.71
N GLY A 65 15.53 -5.43 -3.42
CA GLY A 65 15.32 -4.08 -3.90
C GLY A 65 14.29 -3.26 -3.12
N ALA A 66 13.57 -3.87 -2.19
CA ALA A 66 12.61 -3.21 -1.30
C ALA A 66 13.31 -2.43 -0.18
N ARG A 67 12.54 -1.64 0.55
CA ARG A 67 12.97 -0.98 1.79
C ARG A 67 12.10 -1.45 2.96
N LEU A 68 12.72 -1.81 4.08
CA LEU A 68 12.05 -2.09 5.35
C LEU A 68 12.53 -1.06 6.38
N TYR A 69 11.61 -0.47 7.12
CA TYR A 69 11.93 0.55 8.11
C TYR A 69 10.84 0.67 9.16
N VAL A 70 11.15 1.32 10.27
CA VAL A 70 10.15 1.75 11.26
C VAL A 70 9.79 3.19 10.92
N ASP A 71 8.53 3.43 10.52
CA ASP A 71 8.05 4.77 10.22
C ASP A 71 7.96 5.61 11.49
N ALA A 72 8.44 6.85 11.41
CA ALA A 72 8.44 7.77 12.55
C ALA A 72 7.03 8.19 12.98
N VAL A 73 6.03 8.05 12.11
CA VAL A 73 4.64 8.35 12.43
C VAL A 73 3.95 7.07 12.91
N GLY A 74 3.90 6.89 14.23
CA GLY A 74 3.24 5.75 14.85
C GLY A 74 4.14 4.56 15.14
N SER A 75 5.44 4.64 14.84
CA SER A 75 6.42 3.57 15.05
C SER A 75 5.99 2.24 14.41
N HIS A 76 5.37 2.32 13.24
CA HIS A 76 4.90 1.16 12.50
C HIS A 76 6.06 0.53 11.69
N LEU A 77 6.14 -0.79 11.70
CA LEU A 77 6.99 -1.48 10.72
C LEU A 77 6.39 -1.25 9.34
N GLU A 78 7.19 -0.72 8.41
CA GLU A 78 6.73 -0.44 7.05
C GLU A 78 7.61 -1.13 6.02
N TYR A 79 6.97 -1.75 5.05
CA TYR A 79 7.63 -2.36 3.90
C TYR A 79 7.23 -1.66 2.62
N ALA A 80 8.21 -0.98 2.01
CA ALA A 80 8.06 -0.39 0.69
C ALA A 80 8.63 -1.33 -0.37
N THR A 81 7.78 -1.80 -1.27
CA THR A 81 8.19 -2.70 -2.35
C THR A 81 9.28 -2.10 -3.23
N ALA A 82 10.03 -2.93 -3.91
CA ALA A 82 10.85 -2.49 -5.02
C ALA A 82 10.01 -1.78 -6.09
N GLU A 83 10.64 -0.93 -6.89
CA GLU A 83 10.01 -0.37 -8.09
C GLU A 83 9.73 -1.51 -9.09
N CYS A 84 8.46 -1.69 -9.47
CA CYS A 84 8.00 -2.76 -10.36
C CYS A 84 7.35 -2.19 -11.63
N GLN A 85 7.51 -2.88 -12.76
CA GLN A 85 6.75 -2.64 -13.99
C GLN A 85 5.66 -3.70 -14.20
N SER A 86 5.87 -4.89 -13.64
CA SER A 86 4.96 -6.02 -13.71
C SER A 86 4.09 -6.10 -12.47
N LEU A 87 2.78 -6.30 -12.65
CA LEU A 87 1.85 -6.56 -11.54
C LEU A 87 2.23 -7.82 -10.78
N LYS A 88 2.72 -8.84 -11.50
CA LYS A 88 3.17 -10.08 -10.88
C LYS A 88 4.37 -9.84 -9.96
N ASP A 89 5.35 -9.05 -10.41
CA ASP A 89 6.53 -8.73 -9.59
C ASP A 89 6.15 -7.89 -8.38
N LEU A 90 5.21 -6.94 -8.53
CA LEU A 90 4.73 -6.14 -7.42
C LEU A 90 4.06 -6.99 -6.33
N VAL A 91 3.08 -7.83 -6.72
CA VAL A 91 2.38 -8.69 -5.77
C VAL A 91 3.34 -9.69 -5.12
N ALA A 92 4.28 -10.24 -5.90
CA ALA A 92 5.31 -11.14 -5.37
C ALA A 92 6.24 -10.45 -4.37
N ASN A 93 6.66 -9.20 -4.66
CA ASN A 93 7.55 -8.45 -3.77
C ASN A 93 6.84 -8.04 -2.46
N ASP A 94 5.56 -7.65 -2.52
CA ASP A 94 4.76 -7.39 -1.32
C ASP A 94 4.61 -8.66 -0.45
N ARG A 95 4.22 -9.79 -1.05
CA ARG A 95 4.14 -11.08 -0.31
C ARG A 95 5.49 -11.55 0.22
N ALA A 96 6.57 -11.25 -0.48
CA ALA A 96 7.93 -11.52 -0.01
C ALA A 96 8.25 -10.74 1.27
N GLY A 97 7.88 -9.46 1.34
CA GLY A 97 8.03 -8.64 2.54
C GLY A 97 7.30 -9.23 3.74
N GLN A 98 6.04 -9.60 3.57
CA GLN A 98 5.24 -10.24 4.62
C GLN A 98 5.89 -11.55 5.10
N ARG A 99 6.35 -12.41 4.18
CA ARG A 99 7.05 -13.65 4.56
C ARG A 99 8.37 -13.42 5.29
N LEU A 100 9.12 -12.38 4.94
CA LEU A 100 10.35 -12.03 5.65
C LEU A 100 10.06 -11.57 7.08
N ILE A 101 9.03 -10.77 7.28
CA ILE A 101 8.59 -10.31 8.61
C ILE A 101 8.12 -11.50 9.46
N VAL A 102 7.25 -12.36 8.93
CA VAL A 102 6.78 -13.57 9.63
C VAL A 102 7.93 -14.49 9.98
N GLN A 103 8.87 -14.72 9.05
CA GLN A 103 10.05 -15.55 9.32
C GLN A 103 10.90 -14.97 10.45
N ALA A 104 11.10 -13.65 10.49
CA ALA A 104 11.84 -13.00 11.58
C ALA A 104 11.12 -13.17 12.92
N LEU A 105 9.80 -13.04 12.96
CA LEU A 105 8.99 -13.25 14.16
C LEU A 105 9.17 -14.69 14.71
N HIS A 106 9.15 -15.70 13.83
CA HIS A 106 9.39 -17.10 14.20
C HIS A 106 10.84 -17.34 14.63
N ASP A 107 11.83 -16.79 13.92
CA ASP A 107 13.25 -16.93 14.26
C ASP A 107 13.61 -16.33 15.62
N LEU A 108 12.93 -15.26 16.02
CA LEU A 108 13.04 -14.61 17.32
C LEU A 108 12.28 -15.36 18.43
N GLY A 109 11.45 -16.36 18.08
CA GLY A 109 10.62 -17.09 19.05
C GLY A 109 9.44 -16.29 19.60
N LEU A 110 8.99 -15.26 18.87
CA LEU A 110 7.93 -14.35 19.27
C LEU A 110 6.54 -14.70 18.69
N ALA A 111 6.46 -15.67 17.77
CA ALA A 111 5.25 -15.94 16.99
C ALA A 111 4.05 -16.49 17.82
N GLU A 112 4.28 -17.00 19.04
CA GLU A 112 3.19 -17.45 19.92
C GLU A 112 2.53 -16.30 20.67
N ASP A 113 3.27 -15.21 20.92
CA ASP A 113 2.85 -14.09 21.76
C ASP A 113 2.68 -12.77 21.00
N CYS A 114 3.14 -12.71 19.75
CA CYS A 114 3.06 -11.53 18.92
C CYS A 114 2.45 -11.85 17.56
N ALA A 115 1.64 -10.94 17.05
CA ALA A 115 1.04 -11.04 15.72
C ALA A 115 1.21 -9.73 14.93
N ILE A 116 1.42 -9.86 13.62
CA ILE A 116 1.58 -8.75 12.70
C ILE A 116 0.42 -8.72 11.71
N TYR A 117 -0.16 -7.54 11.52
CA TYR A 117 -1.35 -7.34 10.71
C TYR A 117 -1.12 -6.25 9.67
N ASN A 118 -1.74 -6.42 8.50
CA ASN A 118 -1.75 -5.40 7.43
C ASN A 118 -3.10 -4.68 7.31
N ASN A 119 -3.92 -4.68 8.37
CA ASN A 119 -5.16 -3.89 8.40
C ASN A 119 -4.85 -2.39 8.28
N SER A 120 -5.79 -1.62 7.72
CA SER A 120 -5.61 -0.18 7.51
C SER A 120 -6.23 0.70 8.61
N VAL A 121 -6.95 0.11 9.57
CA VAL A 121 -7.54 0.81 10.72
C VAL A 121 -7.79 -0.18 11.85
N ASP A 122 -7.60 0.26 13.09
CA ASP A 122 -8.06 -0.50 14.24
C ASP A 122 -9.54 -0.24 14.56
N HIS A 123 -10.14 -1.09 15.39
CA HIS A 123 -11.54 -0.97 15.77
C HIS A 123 -11.77 -0.06 16.96
N PHE A 124 -10.77 0.19 17.81
CA PHE A 124 -10.92 0.83 19.12
C PHE A 124 -10.49 2.29 19.13
N GLY A 125 -9.25 2.57 18.76
CA GLY A 125 -8.67 3.90 18.84
C GLY A 125 -8.76 4.72 17.56
N GLY A 126 -9.15 4.10 16.45
CA GLY A 126 -9.15 4.73 15.12
C GLY A 126 -7.74 4.99 14.61
N HIS A 127 -6.73 4.24 15.10
CA HIS A 127 -5.39 4.27 14.53
C HIS A 127 -5.45 3.76 13.11
N THR A 128 -4.69 4.39 12.23
CA THR A 128 -4.67 4.02 10.82
C THR A 128 -3.28 3.61 10.41
N PHE A 129 -3.21 2.52 9.66
CA PHE A 129 -2.01 1.98 9.04
C PHE A 129 -2.07 2.25 7.55
N GLY A 130 -1.04 2.85 6.99
CA GLY A 130 -0.99 3.18 5.57
C GLY A 130 -0.83 1.95 4.69
N CYS A 131 -1.48 1.99 3.53
CA CYS A 131 -1.11 1.18 2.39
C CYS A 131 -1.09 2.13 1.20
N HIS A 132 0.06 2.70 0.93
CA HIS A 132 0.21 3.78 -0.02
C HIS A 132 0.63 3.23 -1.39
N GLU A 133 -0.03 3.70 -2.44
CA GLU A 133 0.31 3.33 -3.80
C GLU A 133 1.14 4.44 -4.44
N ASN A 134 2.20 4.07 -5.12
CA ASN A 134 3.10 5.00 -5.80
C ASN A 134 3.13 4.70 -7.29
N TYR A 135 2.99 5.74 -8.10
CA TYR A 135 3.02 5.66 -9.56
C TYR A 135 3.95 6.70 -10.13
N LEU A 136 4.83 6.28 -11.03
CA LEU A 136 5.67 7.19 -11.78
C LEU A 136 4.83 7.95 -12.80
N VAL A 137 4.84 9.29 -12.76
CA VAL A 137 4.10 10.18 -13.66
C VAL A 137 5.02 11.29 -14.18
N ARG A 138 4.61 11.99 -15.25
CA ARG A 138 5.34 13.16 -15.71
C ARG A 138 5.10 14.35 -14.79
N ALA A 139 6.17 14.97 -14.27
CA ALA A 139 6.09 16.11 -13.35
C ALA A 139 5.39 17.33 -13.97
N GLU A 140 5.70 17.64 -15.24
CA GLU A 140 5.10 18.73 -16.01
C GLU A 140 4.01 18.22 -16.98
N GLY A 141 3.51 16.99 -16.76
CA GLY A 141 2.48 16.40 -17.59
C GLY A 141 1.08 16.97 -17.31
N GLU A 142 0.15 16.70 -18.22
CA GLU A 142 -1.26 17.11 -18.12
C GLU A 142 -1.90 16.69 -16.80
N LEU A 143 -1.63 15.47 -16.33
CA LEU A 143 -2.17 14.96 -15.07
C LEU A 143 -1.87 15.90 -13.89
N MET A 144 -0.60 16.26 -13.70
CA MET A 144 -0.18 17.05 -12.54
C MET A 144 -0.60 18.51 -12.63
N ASN A 145 -0.72 19.05 -13.83
CA ASN A 145 -1.03 20.47 -14.07
C ASN A 145 -2.53 20.76 -14.22
N GLY A 146 -3.35 19.80 -14.60
CA GLY A 146 -4.73 20.09 -14.95
C GLY A 146 -5.74 18.97 -14.68
N THR A 147 -5.38 17.71 -14.88
CA THR A 147 -6.36 16.61 -14.92
C THR A 147 -6.37 15.69 -13.70
N LEU A 148 -5.59 15.99 -12.66
CA LEU A 148 -5.53 15.16 -11.44
C LEU A 148 -6.91 14.98 -10.77
N HIS A 149 -7.75 16.03 -10.82
CA HIS A 149 -9.11 15.98 -10.29
C HIS A 149 -10.01 14.98 -11.05
N LEU A 150 -9.69 14.66 -12.31
CA LEU A 150 -10.39 13.65 -13.11
C LEU A 150 -10.04 12.20 -12.68
N LEU A 151 -8.99 12.00 -11.90
CA LEU A 151 -8.67 10.69 -11.31
C LEU A 151 -9.50 10.40 -10.04
N ILE A 152 -10.00 11.44 -9.35
CA ILE A 152 -10.71 11.29 -8.08
C ILE A 152 -11.97 10.41 -8.20
N PRO A 153 -12.85 10.59 -9.21
CA PRO A 153 -14.03 9.74 -9.35
C PRO A 153 -13.68 8.25 -9.53
N PHE A 154 -12.61 7.95 -10.28
CA PHE A 154 -12.08 6.60 -10.41
C PHE A 154 -11.65 6.03 -9.05
N LEU A 155 -10.83 6.79 -8.30
CA LEU A 155 -10.32 6.35 -7.00
C LEU A 155 -11.43 6.15 -5.96
N VAL A 156 -12.45 7.00 -5.97
CA VAL A 156 -13.63 6.89 -5.09
C VAL A 156 -14.42 5.62 -5.41
N THR A 157 -14.65 5.34 -6.68
CA THR A 157 -15.52 4.23 -7.11
C THR A 157 -14.83 2.88 -7.18
N ARG A 158 -13.50 2.82 -7.32
CA ARG A 158 -12.75 1.55 -7.41
C ARG A 158 -12.85 0.70 -6.14
N GLN A 159 -13.27 1.27 -4.99
CA GLN A 159 -13.43 0.52 -3.75
C GLN A 159 -14.42 -0.66 -3.87
N VAL A 160 -15.32 -0.64 -4.85
CA VAL A 160 -16.26 -1.75 -5.11
C VAL A 160 -15.54 -3.07 -5.44
N TYR A 161 -14.27 -3.00 -5.92
CA TYR A 161 -13.44 -4.18 -6.13
C TYR A 161 -12.07 -4.12 -5.43
N ALA A 162 -11.67 -2.94 -4.96
CA ALA A 162 -10.35 -2.73 -4.33
C ALA A 162 -10.43 -2.64 -2.80
N GLY A 163 -11.60 -2.43 -2.22
CA GLY A 163 -11.81 -2.40 -0.79
C GLY A 163 -11.53 -3.75 -0.13
N VAL A 164 -11.06 -3.72 1.12
CA VAL A 164 -10.70 -4.93 1.86
C VAL A 164 -11.72 -5.35 2.91
N GLY A 165 -12.79 -4.56 3.03
CA GLY A 165 -13.87 -4.81 3.99
C GLY A 165 -13.53 -4.42 5.42
N ARG A 166 -14.57 -4.04 6.17
CA ARG A 166 -14.47 -3.73 7.59
C ARG A 166 -15.79 -4.00 8.30
N VAL A 167 -15.71 -4.62 9.47
CA VAL A 167 -16.81 -4.71 10.42
C VAL A 167 -16.98 -3.35 11.12
N GLY A 168 -18.21 -2.83 11.15
CA GLY A 168 -18.51 -1.54 11.75
C GLY A 168 -18.02 -0.33 10.95
N GLY A 169 -18.17 0.85 11.52
CA GLY A 169 -17.74 2.12 10.95
C GLY A 169 -17.30 3.10 12.03
N HIS A 170 -16.73 4.22 11.60
CA HIS A 170 -16.34 5.32 12.49
C HIS A 170 -16.99 6.63 12.08
N VAL A 171 -17.28 7.46 13.09
CA VAL A 171 -17.58 8.88 12.93
C VAL A 171 -16.37 9.66 13.40
N LEU A 172 -15.89 10.58 12.57
CA LEU A 172 -14.87 11.55 12.94
C LEU A 172 -15.53 12.87 13.28
N PHE A 173 -15.12 13.45 14.40
CA PHE A 173 -15.57 14.78 14.83
C PHE A 173 -14.35 15.65 15.12
N GLU A 174 -14.51 16.97 14.95
CA GLU A 174 -13.45 17.91 15.31
C GLU A 174 -13.19 17.81 16.81
N GLY A 175 -11.98 17.40 17.17
CA GLY A 175 -11.50 17.42 18.54
C GLY A 175 -10.89 18.78 18.88
N ASP A 176 -10.71 19.06 20.15
CA ASP A 176 -9.95 20.22 20.59
C ASP A 176 -8.51 20.10 20.11
N ALA A 177 -8.00 21.14 19.46
CA ALA A 177 -6.60 21.16 19.04
C ALA A 177 -5.70 20.97 20.27
N PRO A 178 -4.68 20.06 20.19
CA PRO A 178 -3.80 19.83 21.32
C PRO A 178 -3.07 21.11 21.71
N THR A 179 -2.95 21.36 23.00
CA THR A 179 -2.20 22.49 23.51
C THR A 179 -0.70 22.30 23.26
N TYR A 180 0.04 23.39 23.19
CA TYR A 180 1.50 23.35 23.07
C TYR A 180 2.16 22.50 24.19
N GLU A 181 1.59 22.50 25.37
CA GLU A 181 2.06 21.72 26.52
C GLU A 181 1.85 20.21 26.31
N GLN A 182 0.71 19.79 25.75
CA GLN A 182 0.45 18.39 25.38
C GLN A 182 1.39 17.92 24.26
N LEU A 183 1.71 18.82 23.31
CA LEU A 183 2.65 18.55 22.22
C LEU A 183 4.10 18.44 22.67
N SER A 184 4.49 19.16 23.73
CA SER A 184 5.85 19.16 24.26
C SER A 184 6.15 17.99 25.21
N GLN A 185 5.12 17.36 25.77
CA GLN A 185 5.25 16.28 26.76
C GLN A 185 5.21 14.87 26.15
N ASN A 186 4.81 14.76 24.90
CA ASN A 186 4.71 13.47 24.23
C ASN A 186 5.51 13.47 22.92
N PRO A 187 6.18 12.36 22.60
CA PRO A 187 6.81 12.20 21.31
C PRO A 187 5.76 12.45 20.20
N ILE A 188 6.18 13.15 19.20
CA ILE A 188 5.36 13.81 18.17
C ILE A 188 4.41 12.86 17.42
N ASP A 189 4.58 11.56 17.54
CA ASP A 189 4.13 10.62 16.53
C ASP A 189 2.71 10.12 16.70
N TYR A 190 2.29 9.87 17.91
CA TYR A 190 1.04 9.16 18.18
C TYR A 190 -0.17 10.09 18.40
N ILE A 191 0.09 11.26 18.94
CA ILE A 191 -0.93 12.17 19.46
C ILE A 191 -1.60 13.00 18.36
N TRP A 192 -0.89 13.27 17.28
CA TRP A 192 -1.32 14.26 16.30
C TRP A 192 -2.55 13.88 15.48
N VAL A 193 -2.73 12.63 15.17
CA VAL A 193 -3.85 12.19 14.29
C VAL A 193 -5.10 11.97 15.11
N SER A 194 -5.00 11.38 16.30
CA SER A 194 -6.14 11.12 17.17
C SER A 194 -6.63 12.34 17.94
N HIS A 195 -5.81 13.41 18.07
CA HIS A 195 -6.19 14.62 18.82
C HIS A 195 -6.78 15.72 17.94
N VAL A 196 -6.47 15.74 16.64
CA VAL A 196 -7.10 16.71 15.72
C VAL A 196 -8.52 16.29 15.38
N TYR A 197 -8.80 14.97 15.38
CA TYR A 197 -10.13 14.42 15.15
C TYR A 197 -10.40 13.36 16.19
N GLY A 198 -11.44 13.57 17.00
CA GLY A 198 -11.99 12.49 17.80
C GLY A 198 -12.59 11.43 16.88
N VAL A 199 -12.49 10.16 17.29
CA VAL A 199 -13.02 9.01 16.56
C VAL A 199 -13.97 8.26 17.51
N ALA A 200 -15.17 7.96 17.02
CA ALA A 200 -16.12 7.12 17.73
C ALA A 200 -16.68 6.04 16.81
N PRO A 201 -17.01 4.84 17.34
CA PRO A 201 -17.74 3.85 16.57
C PRO A 201 -19.05 4.40 16.03
N ASP A 202 -19.42 4.03 14.79
CA ASP A 202 -20.73 4.32 14.21
C ASP A 202 -21.62 3.07 14.30
N PRO A 203 -22.57 3.00 15.26
CA PRO A 203 -23.38 1.80 15.45
C PRO A 203 -24.38 1.56 14.32
N SER A 204 -24.57 2.52 13.43
CA SER A 204 -25.44 2.35 12.25
C SER A 204 -24.79 1.52 11.14
N VAL A 205 -23.46 1.38 11.14
CA VAL A 205 -22.69 0.67 10.13
C VAL A 205 -22.36 -0.73 10.64
N LYS A 206 -22.88 -1.76 9.96
CA LYS A 206 -22.61 -3.17 10.27
C LYS A 206 -21.34 -3.66 9.60
N PHE A 207 -21.23 -3.36 8.32
CA PHE A 207 -20.09 -3.72 7.46
C PHE A 207 -19.92 -2.65 6.38
N GLN A 208 -18.69 -2.42 5.93
CA GLN A 208 -18.41 -1.49 4.84
C GLN A 208 -17.29 -2.03 3.93
N LEU A 209 -17.24 -1.53 2.68
CA LEU A 209 -16.28 -2.00 1.67
C LEU A 209 -14.84 -1.58 1.98
N SER A 210 -14.66 -0.36 2.49
CA SER A 210 -13.34 0.26 2.69
C SER A 210 -13.06 0.45 4.17
N GLN A 211 -11.85 0.10 4.61
CA GLN A 211 -11.38 0.43 5.96
C GLN A 211 -11.06 1.92 6.11
N ARG A 212 -10.69 2.61 5.02
CA ARG A 212 -10.18 3.97 5.04
C ARG A 212 -11.24 5.05 4.75
N ALA A 213 -12.41 4.71 4.18
CA ALA A 213 -13.38 5.69 3.69
C ALA A 213 -13.81 6.71 4.75
N ASP A 214 -14.02 6.27 6.01
CA ASP A 214 -14.41 7.16 7.12
C ASP A 214 -13.31 8.13 7.52
N HIS A 215 -12.06 7.77 7.29
CA HIS A 215 -10.88 8.51 7.74
C HIS A 215 -10.31 9.47 6.70
N ILE A 216 -10.87 9.53 5.50
CA ILE A 216 -10.43 10.42 4.43
C ILE A 216 -11.15 11.77 4.54
N LEU A 217 -10.38 12.86 4.60
CA LEU A 217 -10.88 14.21 4.89
C LEU A 217 -10.69 15.18 3.72
N ARG A 218 -9.84 14.85 2.74
CA ARG A 218 -9.56 15.66 1.57
C ARG A 218 -9.43 14.78 0.33
N THR A 219 -9.73 15.33 -0.82
CA THR A 219 -9.48 14.65 -2.10
C THR A 219 -8.01 14.74 -2.48
N ILE A 220 -7.43 15.94 -2.41
CA ILE A 220 -6.05 16.22 -2.76
C ILE A 220 -5.44 17.12 -1.69
N ALA A 221 -4.27 16.76 -1.17
CA ALA A 221 -3.50 17.60 -0.24
C ALA A 221 -2.00 17.30 -0.34
N SER A 222 -1.20 18.37 -0.34
CA SER A 222 0.28 18.27 -0.37
C SER A 222 0.91 18.06 1.02
N LYS A 223 0.19 18.41 2.10
CA LYS A 223 0.61 18.21 3.49
C LYS A 223 -0.23 17.11 4.10
N VAL A 224 0.33 15.91 4.19
CA VAL A 224 -0.39 14.68 4.56
C VAL A 224 -0.70 14.60 6.04
N ARG A 225 0.21 15.08 6.87
CA ARG A 225 0.20 14.88 8.32
C ARG A 225 -1.10 15.26 9.02
N PHE A 226 -1.82 16.27 8.50
CA PHE A 226 -3.09 16.77 9.06
C PHE A 226 -4.27 16.65 8.10
N ASN A 227 -4.03 16.19 6.89
CA ASN A 227 -5.01 16.17 5.82
C ASN A 227 -5.05 14.80 5.18
N ARG A 228 -5.64 13.82 5.84
CA ARG A 228 -5.85 12.48 5.27
C ARG A 228 -6.53 12.58 3.91
N ALA A 229 -5.72 12.64 2.85
CA ALA A 229 -6.18 12.84 1.48
C ALA A 229 -6.25 11.54 0.70
N ILE A 230 -7.05 11.50 -0.36
CA ILE A 230 -6.99 10.40 -1.34
C ILE A 230 -5.65 10.45 -2.08
N VAL A 231 -5.24 11.66 -2.51
CA VAL A 231 -4.02 11.87 -3.31
C VAL A 231 -3.13 12.91 -2.66
N ASN A 232 -1.85 12.59 -2.55
CA ASN A 232 -0.79 13.53 -2.28
C ASN A 232 0.07 13.71 -3.53
N PRO A 233 -0.05 14.82 -4.26
CA PRO A 233 0.83 15.12 -5.38
C PRO A 233 2.20 15.55 -4.84
N LYS A 234 3.04 14.59 -4.47
CA LYS A 234 4.38 14.89 -3.98
C LYS A 234 5.22 15.53 -5.08
N TRP A 235 5.44 16.83 -4.99
CA TRP A 235 6.34 17.60 -5.84
C TRP A 235 7.80 17.37 -5.41
N GLU A 236 8.24 16.13 -5.40
CA GLU A 236 9.59 15.76 -4.99
C GLU A 236 10.57 15.98 -6.14
N THR A 237 11.19 17.14 -6.18
CA THR A 237 12.20 17.50 -7.19
C THR A 237 13.44 16.62 -7.13
N MET A 238 13.73 16.00 -5.98
CA MET A 238 14.90 15.11 -5.79
C MET A 238 14.82 13.81 -6.60
N TYR A 239 13.62 13.36 -6.99
CA TYR A 239 13.43 12.13 -7.76
C TYR A 239 13.11 12.37 -9.23
N SER A 240 13.01 13.62 -9.66
CA SER A 240 12.55 14.03 -10.98
C SER A 240 13.66 14.52 -11.91
N GLN A 241 14.84 13.89 -11.89
CA GLN A 241 15.94 14.33 -12.76
C GLN A 241 15.58 14.30 -14.25
N ASN A 242 14.59 13.50 -14.66
CA ASN A 242 14.16 13.35 -16.06
C ASN A 242 12.73 13.86 -16.32
N GLY A 243 12.25 14.84 -15.56
CA GLY A 243 10.89 15.37 -15.70
C GLY A 243 9.80 14.41 -15.23
N MET A 244 10.16 13.42 -14.42
CA MET A 244 9.24 12.48 -13.81
C MET A 244 9.05 12.81 -12.32
N THR A 245 7.90 12.44 -11.75
CA THR A 245 7.62 12.56 -10.32
C THR A 245 6.81 11.38 -9.82
N ARG A 246 6.69 11.26 -8.53
CA ARG A 246 5.91 10.26 -7.85
C ARG A 246 4.50 10.78 -7.56
N LEU A 247 3.48 10.15 -8.11
CA LEU A 247 2.11 10.31 -7.66
C LEU A 247 1.89 9.36 -6.49
N HIS A 248 1.52 9.90 -5.34
CA HIS A 248 1.34 9.17 -4.09
C HIS A 248 -0.14 9.12 -3.72
N LEU A 249 -0.73 7.94 -3.71
CA LEU A 249 -2.11 7.71 -3.31
C LEU A 249 -2.14 7.16 -1.89
N LEU A 250 -2.86 7.87 -1.01
CA LEU A 250 -2.92 7.57 0.42
C LEU A 250 -4.14 6.73 0.81
N PHE A 251 -5.07 6.58 -0.10
CA PHE A 251 -6.35 5.85 0.11
C PHE A 251 -6.23 4.35 -0.20
N GLY A 252 -5.05 3.83 -0.48
CA GLY A 252 -4.83 2.41 -0.68
C GLY A 252 -5.18 1.60 0.57
N GLU A 253 -5.51 0.33 0.37
CA GLU A 253 -5.74 -0.67 1.41
C GLU A 253 -4.96 -1.94 1.09
N ALA A 254 -4.49 -2.66 2.12
CA ALA A 254 -3.67 -3.85 1.94
C ALA A 254 -4.53 -5.06 1.60
N ASN A 255 -4.63 -5.37 0.31
CA ASN A 255 -5.36 -6.53 -0.16
C ASN A 255 -4.62 -7.83 0.18
N GLN A 256 -5.33 -8.79 0.78
CA GLN A 256 -4.86 -10.15 0.97
C GLN A 256 -5.03 -10.98 -0.32
N ASN A 257 -6.10 -10.75 -1.07
CA ASN A 257 -6.33 -11.45 -2.34
C ASN A 257 -5.41 -10.92 -3.44
N GLU A 258 -4.58 -11.79 -4.00
CA GLU A 258 -3.60 -11.44 -5.06
C GLU A 258 -4.26 -10.87 -6.32
N TYR A 259 -5.47 -11.39 -6.65
CA TYR A 259 -6.22 -10.94 -7.81
C TYR A 259 -6.77 -9.51 -7.63
N GLY A 260 -7.47 -9.25 -6.51
CA GLY A 260 -7.96 -7.91 -6.17
C GLY A 260 -6.84 -6.89 -6.08
N TYR A 261 -5.69 -7.29 -5.52
CA TYR A 261 -4.49 -6.46 -5.44
C TYR A 261 -3.97 -6.08 -6.83
N ALA A 262 -3.72 -7.05 -7.70
CA ALA A 262 -3.22 -6.78 -9.05
C ALA A 262 -4.22 -5.94 -9.87
N LEU A 263 -5.52 -6.20 -9.73
CA LEU A 263 -6.56 -5.44 -10.40
C LEU A 263 -6.59 -3.98 -9.93
N LYS A 264 -6.50 -3.73 -8.62
CA LYS A 264 -6.42 -2.39 -8.05
C LYS A 264 -5.29 -1.56 -8.66
N ILE A 265 -4.08 -2.11 -8.67
CA ILE A 265 -2.90 -1.40 -9.17
C ILE A 265 -2.96 -1.24 -10.70
N GLY A 266 -3.32 -2.30 -11.40
CA GLY A 266 -3.38 -2.29 -12.86
C GLY A 266 -4.40 -1.31 -13.43
N THR A 267 -5.63 -1.33 -12.90
CA THR A 267 -6.69 -0.39 -13.33
C THR A 267 -6.33 1.05 -13.00
N THR A 268 -5.70 1.29 -11.85
CA THR A 268 -5.21 2.62 -11.47
C THR A 268 -4.12 3.11 -12.42
N ALA A 269 -3.17 2.26 -12.79
CA ALA A 269 -2.12 2.62 -13.74
C ALA A 269 -2.70 3.00 -15.11
N LEU A 270 -3.72 2.27 -15.60
CA LEU A 270 -4.41 2.60 -16.85
C LEU A 270 -5.26 3.88 -16.72
N ALA A 271 -5.99 4.07 -15.63
CA ALA A 271 -6.76 5.29 -15.38
C ALA A 271 -5.88 6.54 -15.32
N ILE A 272 -4.72 6.47 -14.65
CA ILE A 272 -3.71 7.54 -14.65
C ILE A 272 -3.28 7.83 -16.09
N ARG A 273 -2.98 6.80 -16.88
CA ARG A 273 -2.56 6.95 -18.28
C ARG A 273 -3.67 7.59 -19.12
N ALA A 274 -4.93 7.22 -18.90
CA ALA A 274 -6.07 7.82 -19.60
C ALA A 274 -6.23 9.31 -19.26
N CYS A 275 -6.02 9.70 -18.01
CA CYS A 275 -5.97 11.10 -17.60
C CYS A 275 -4.81 11.86 -18.27
N GLU A 276 -3.59 11.28 -18.28
CA GLU A 276 -2.42 11.87 -18.96
C GLU A 276 -2.62 12.04 -20.47
N SER A 277 -3.47 11.20 -21.06
CA SER A 277 -3.75 11.21 -22.52
C SER A 277 -4.98 12.04 -22.88
N GLY A 278 -5.61 12.70 -21.90
CA GLY A 278 -6.81 13.53 -22.13
C GLY A 278 -8.04 12.74 -22.57
N LEU A 279 -8.11 11.43 -22.21
CA LEU A 279 -9.21 10.56 -22.61
C LEU A 279 -10.40 10.59 -21.62
N ILE A 280 -10.23 11.19 -20.45
CA ILE A 280 -11.25 11.24 -19.42
C ILE A 280 -12.06 12.53 -19.54
N SER A 281 -13.38 12.38 -19.62
CA SER A 281 -14.31 13.51 -19.72
C SER A 281 -14.54 14.16 -18.35
N HIS A 282 -14.80 15.49 -18.37
CA HIS A 282 -15.28 16.23 -17.20
C HIS A 282 -16.67 15.80 -16.72
N ASP A 283 -17.44 15.12 -17.56
CA ASP A 283 -18.76 14.55 -17.20
C ASP A 283 -18.66 13.40 -16.18
N PHE A 284 -17.44 12.96 -15.82
CA PHE A 284 -17.20 11.97 -14.80
C PHE A 284 -17.09 12.56 -13.38
N LEU A 285 -17.05 13.88 -13.25
CA LEU A 285 -16.82 14.56 -11.98
C LEU A 285 -17.97 14.36 -11.01
N LEU A 286 -17.61 14.02 -9.76
CA LEU A 286 -18.55 13.83 -8.65
C LEU A 286 -18.98 15.18 -8.06
N ALA A 287 -20.25 15.32 -7.71
CA ALA A 287 -20.74 16.48 -6.97
C ALA A 287 -20.05 16.64 -5.61
N GLN A 288 -19.96 15.54 -4.86
CA GLN A 288 -19.38 15.49 -3.52
C GLN A 288 -18.51 14.22 -3.33
N PRO A 289 -17.24 14.23 -3.75
CA PRO A 289 -16.41 13.02 -3.77
C PRO A 289 -16.25 12.31 -2.42
N LEU A 290 -16.12 13.06 -1.31
CA LEU A 290 -15.94 12.47 0.02
C LEU A 290 -17.23 11.91 0.61
N VAL A 291 -18.39 12.46 0.22
CA VAL A 291 -19.69 11.90 0.57
C VAL A 291 -19.88 10.60 -0.21
N ALA A 292 -19.69 10.63 -1.53
CA ALA A 292 -19.77 9.45 -2.38
C ALA A 292 -18.84 8.31 -1.91
N LEU A 293 -17.62 8.67 -1.43
CA LEU A 293 -16.67 7.70 -0.90
C LEU A 293 -17.26 6.90 0.27
N ARG A 294 -17.90 7.58 1.24
CA ARG A 294 -18.50 6.96 2.40
C ARG A 294 -19.80 6.23 2.06
N ASP A 295 -20.64 6.84 1.24
CA ASP A 295 -21.94 6.27 0.87
C ASP A 295 -21.75 4.95 0.10
N ILE A 296 -20.83 4.91 -0.88
CA ILE A 296 -20.49 3.67 -1.59
C ILE A 296 -19.93 2.63 -0.62
N SER A 297 -19.05 3.03 0.30
CA SER A 297 -18.43 2.11 1.27
C SER A 297 -19.47 1.41 2.15
N ARG A 298 -20.51 2.14 2.55
CA ARG A 298 -21.53 1.72 3.52
C ARG A 298 -22.81 1.17 2.89
N ASP A 299 -22.92 1.17 1.55
CA ASP A 299 -24.13 0.72 0.84
C ASP A 299 -24.24 -0.80 0.81
N ASP A 300 -25.07 -1.34 1.70
CA ASP A 300 -25.38 -2.76 1.81
C ASP A 300 -26.39 -3.26 0.75
N SER A 301 -26.99 -2.34 0.01
CA SER A 301 -27.88 -2.66 -1.12
C SER A 301 -27.11 -3.00 -2.41
N PHE A 302 -25.81 -2.71 -2.45
CA PHE A 302 -24.94 -2.88 -3.60
C PHE A 302 -25.36 -2.12 -4.86
N GLN A 303 -26.18 -1.08 -4.72
CA GLN A 303 -26.53 -0.20 -5.83
C GLN A 303 -25.42 0.83 -6.10
N TRP A 304 -24.69 1.24 -5.06
CA TRP A 304 -23.56 2.17 -5.11
C TRP A 304 -23.82 3.43 -5.91
N LEU A 305 -24.98 4.07 -5.64
CA LEU A 305 -25.43 5.27 -6.35
C LEU A 305 -24.62 6.49 -5.89
N LEU A 306 -24.33 7.37 -6.84
CA LEU A 306 -23.62 8.61 -6.62
C LEU A 306 -24.12 9.72 -7.57
N GLU A 307 -23.90 10.98 -7.18
CA GLU A 307 -24.30 12.17 -7.94
C GLU A 307 -23.09 12.75 -8.66
N LEU A 308 -23.24 13.01 -9.97
CA LEU A 308 -22.28 13.75 -10.78
C LEU A 308 -22.51 15.26 -10.66
N GLN A 309 -21.53 16.06 -11.11
CA GLN A 309 -21.63 17.52 -11.03
C GLN A 309 -22.78 18.13 -11.85
N ASP A 310 -23.26 17.42 -12.86
CA ASP A 310 -24.43 17.84 -13.66
C ASP A 310 -25.78 17.50 -13.01
N GLY A 311 -25.76 16.87 -11.82
CA GLY A 311 -26.95 16.43 -11.07
C GLY A 311 -27.48 15.06 -11.50
N SER A 312 -26.86 14.38 -12.43
CA SER A 312 -27.25 13.02 -12.81
C SER A 312 -26.82 12.00 -11.75
N ILE A 313 -27.63 10.96 -11.56
CA ILE A 313 -27.33 9.85 -10.66
C ILE A 313 -26.87 8.67 -11.49
N VAL A 314 -25.70 8.12 -11.12
CA VAL A 314 -25.13 6.91 -11.75
C VAL A 314 -24.67 5.93 -10.68
N SER A 315 -24.47 4.67 -11.05
CA SER A 315 -23.80 3.73 -10.14
C SER A 315 -22.29 3.82 -10.22
N ALA A 316 -21.59 3.40 -9.16
CA ALA A 316 -20.13 3.28 -9.19
C ALA A 316 -19.65 2.32 -10.30
N LEU A 317 -20.42 1.26 -10.58
CA LEU A 317 -20.12 0.32 -11.67
C LEU A 317 -20.23 0.97 -13.05
N ASP A 318 -21.25 1.81 -13.27
CA ASP A 318 -21.40 2.53 -14.54
C ASP A 318 -20.27 3.55 -14.73
N LEU A 319 -19.87 4.24 -13.65
CA LEU A 319 -18.74 5.17 -13.73
C LEU A 319 -17.41 4.45 -13.98
N GLN A 320 -17.16 3.33 -13.31
CA GLN A 320 -16.02 2.47 -13.59
C GLN A 320 -16.01 1.94 -15.02
N SER A 321 -17.19 1.62 -15.58
CA SER A 321 -17.32 1.18 -16.97
C SER A 321 -16.94 2.28 -17.96
N ARG A 322 -17.26 3.55 -17.67
CA ARG A 322 -16.83 4.70 -18.50
C ARG A 322 -15.29 4.85 -18.49
N TYR A 323 -14.62 4.65 -17.33
CA TYR A 323 -13.16 4.65 -17.27
C TYR A 323 -12.56 3.45 -18.04
N LEU A 324 -13.15 2.27 -17.90
CA LEU A 324 -12.74 1.10 -18.67
C LEU A 324 -12.84 1.34 -20.18
N GLU A 325 -13.95 1.95 -20.65
CA GLU A 325 -14.13 2.29 -22.05
C GLU A 325 -13.04 3.24 -22.56
N ALA A 326 -12.71 4.30 -21.81
CA ALA A 326 -11.63 5.20 -22.13
C ALA A 326 -10.27 4.45 -22.19
N CYS A 327 -10.04 3.50 -21.28
CA CYS A 327 -8.82 2.70 -21.23
C CYS A 327 -8.71 1.63 -22.34
N GLN A 328 -9.80 1.30 -23.06
CA GLN A 328 -9.74 0.39 -24.22
C GLN A 328 -8.78 0.90 -25.32
N ALA A 329 -8.45 2.21 -25.32
CA ALA A 329 -7.45 2.79 -26.20
C ALA A 329 -6.05 2.13 -26.04
N PHE A 330 -5.79 1.45 -24.94
CA PHE A 330 -4.50 0.80 -24.63
C PHE A 330 -4.51 -0.72 -24.86
N LYS A 331 -5.59 -1.26 -25.43
CA LYS A 331 -5.73 -2.68 -25.75
C LYS A 331 -4.76 -3.08 -26.86
N GLY A 332 -4.11 -4.25 -26.70
CA GLY A 332 -3.17 -4.80 -27.66
C GLY A 332 -1.75 -4.22 -27.54
N GLU A 333 -1.47 -3.32 -26.63
CA GLU A 333 -0.12 -2.80 -26.43
C GLU A 333 0.78 -3.73 -25.60
N SER A 334 0.20 -4.50 -24.69
CA SER A 334 0.89 -5.51 -23.90
C SER A 334 -0.08 -6.55 -23.32
N ASP A 335 0.42 -7.76 -23.06
CA ASP A 335 -0.35 -8.81 -22.40
C ASP A 335 -0.88 -8.37 -21.02
N GLN A 336 -0.12 -7.54 -20.30
CA GLN A 336 -0.54 -6.98 -19.02
C GLN A 336 -1.73 -6.03 -19.16
N ASN A 337 -1.71 -5.12 -20.14
CA ASN A 337 -2.84 -4.22 -20.40
C ASN A 337 -4.08 -5.02 -20.79
N ASP A 338 -3.93 -6.01 -21.64
CA ASP A 338 -5.04 -6.86 -22.10
C ASP A 338 -5.63 -7.67 -20.93
N TRP A 339 -4.79 -8.19 -20.04
CA TRP A 339 -5.23 -8.85 -18.83
C TRP A 339 -6.02 -7.88 -17.93
N ILE A 340 -5.47 -6.67 -17.66
CA ILE A 340 -6.14 -5.66 -16.82
C ILE A 340 -7.53 -5.32 -17.38
N LEU A 341 -7.60 -4.99 -18.67
CA LEU A 341 -8.86 -4.59 -19.31
C LEU A 341 -9.89 -5.73 -19.28
N THR A 342 -9.46 -6.96 -19.57
CA THR A 342 -10.33 -8.14 -19.56
C THR A 342 -10.86 -8.46 -18.16
N GLU A 343 -9.97 -8.46 -17.16
CA GLU A 343 -10.38 -8.80 -15.80
C GLU A 343 -11.15 -7.66 -15.13
N TRP A 344 -10.89 -6.40 -15.49
CA TRP A 344 -11.68 -5.26 -15.04
C TRP A 344 -13.13 -5.36 -15.58
N GLU A 345 -13.30 -5.56 -16.90
CA GLU A 345 -14.61 -5.76 -17.52
C GLU A 345 -15.37 -6.93 -16.88
N ARG A 346 -14.68 -8.06 -16.72
CA ARG A 346 -15.27 -9.24 -16.08
C ARG A 346 -15.71 -8.95 -14.65
N THR A 347 -14.84 -8.29 -13.84
CA THR A 347 -15.14 -7.96 -12.45
C THR A 347 -16.37 -7.04 -12.34
N LEU A 348 -16.47 -6.01 -13.19
CA LEU A 348 -17.63 -5.12 -13.19
C LEU A 348 -18.93 -5.87 -13.57
N ASN A 349 -18.86 -6.77 -14.55
CA ASN A 349 -20.02 -7.60 -14.94
C ASN A 349 -20.42 -8.57 -13.82
N ASP A 350 -19.47 -9.23 -13.18
CA ASP A 350 -19.73 -10.16 -12.08
C ASP A 350 -20.32 -9.42 -10.85
N LEU A 351 -19.77 -8.23 -10.50
CA LEU A 351 -20.32 -7.36 -9.44
C LEU A 351 -21.75 -6.90 -9.75
N LYS A 352 -22.06 -6.64 -11.01
CA LYS A 352 -23.41 -6.25 -11.44
C LYS A 352 -24.40 -7.42 -11.35
N ALA A 353 -23.94 -8.64 -11.56
CA ALA A 353 -24.75 -9.85 -11.50
C ALA A 353 -25.05 -10.28 -10.05
N ASP A 354 -24.03 -10.48 -9.25
CA ASP A 354 -24.10 -10.83 -7.83
C ASP A 354 -22.75 -10.59 -7.14
N PRO A 355 -22.56 -9.50 -6.39
CA PRO A 355 -21.33 -9.22 -5.71
C PRO A 355 -20.83 -10.32 -4.77
N MET A 356 -21.77 -11.04 -4.12
CA MET A 356 -21.42 -12.05 -3.11
C MET A 356 -20.80 -13.32 -3.71
N GLN A 357 -20.84 -13.51 -5.04
CA GLN A 357 -20.13 -14.60 -5.72
C GLN A 357 -18.62 -14.32 -5.90
N MET A 358 -18.14 -13.13 -5.53
CA MET A 358 -16.77 -12.69 -5.80
C MET A 358 -15.79 -12.96 -4.65
N GLY A 359 -16.15 -13.80 -3.68
CA GLY A 359 -15.29 -14.13 -2.53
C GLY A 359 -13.98 -14.85 -2.91
N ASP A 360 -13.88 -15.35 -4.13
CA ASP A 360 -12.65 -15.95 -4.67
C ASP A 360 -11.63 -14.92 -5.16
N ARG A 361 -12.01 -13.64 -5.32
CA ARG A 361 -11.19 -12.60 -5.95
C ARG A 361 -11.16 -11.26 -5.21
N LEU A 362 -12.17 -10.93 -4.39
CA LEU A 362 -12.32 -9.65 -3.72
C LEU A 362 -12.30 -9.82 -2.20
N ASP A 363 -11.44 -9.06 -1.54
CA ASP A 363 -11.22 -9.14 -0.09
C ASP A 363 -12.48 -8.84 0.73
N TRP A 364 -13.19 -7.74 0.42
CA TRP A 364 -14.37 -7.38 1.20
C TRP A 364 -15.47 -8.44 1.12
N VAL A 365 -15.59 -9.14 -0.03
CA VAL A 365 -16.55 -10.24 -0.19
C VAL A 365 -16.13 -11.46 0.60
N ALA A 366 -14.84 -11.87 0.47
CA ALA A 366 -14.31 -13.00 1.23
C ALA A 366 -14.47 -12.79 2.74
N LYS A 367 -14.09 -11.60 3.23
CA LYS A 367 -14.22 -11.22 4.64
C LYS A 367 -15.68 -11.21 5.11
N LYS A 368 -16.59 -10.63 4.33
CA LYS A 368 -18.01 -10.62 4.67
C LYS A 368 -18.57 -12.04 4.78
N LEU A 369 -18.22 -12.94 3.84
CA LEU A 369 -18.62 -14.35 3.89
C LEU A 369 -18.04 -15.06 5.12
N ILE A 370 -16.78 -14.83 5.48
CA ILE A 370 -16.17 -15.39 6.68
C ILE A 370 -16.92 -14.91 7.94
N CYS A 371 -17.23 -13.60 8.03
CA CYS A 371 -18.02 -13.06 9.14
C CYS A 371 -19.42 -13.69 9.21
N GLU A 372 -20.10 -13.84 8.08
CA GLU A 372 -21.43 -14.46 8.01
C GLU A 372 -21.42 -15.94 8.40
N GLU A 373 -20.40 -16.71 7.97
CA GLU A 373 -20.20 -18.09 8.39
C GLU A 373 -19.92 -18.17 9.91
N TYR A 374 -19.10 -17.28 10.46
CA TYR A 374 -18.82 -17.22 11.90
C TYR A 374 -20.08 -16.88 12.71
N MET A 375 -20.83 -15.85 12.29
CA MET A 375 -22.12 -15.49 12.93
C MET A 375 -23.09 -16.66 12.96
N ALA A 376 -23.18 -17.40 11.87
CA ALA A 376 -24.08 -18.56 11.79
C ALA A 376 -23.65 -19.69 12.73
N SER A 377 -22.34 -19.92 12.90
CA SER A 377 -21.81 -20.96 13.82
C SER A 377 -21.99 -20.61 15.28
N GLU A 378 -21.73 -19.34 15.65
CA GLU A 378 -21.80 -18.87 17.03
C GLU A 378 -23.19 -18.36 17.43
N GLN A 379 -24.11 -18.24 16.52
CA GLN A 379 -25.48 -17.70 16.69
C GLN A 379 -25.48 -16.26 17.24
N ILE A 380 -24.58 -15.42 16.71
CA ILE A 380 -24.44 -14.00 17.05
C ILE A 380 -24.86 -13.10 15.87
N GLY A 381 -24.98 -11.80 16.11
CA GLY A 381 -25.29 -10.78 15.11
C GLY A 381 -24.11 -9.86 14.81
N TRP A 382 -24.30 -8.92 13.88
CA TRP A 382 -23.27 -7.93 13.50
C TRP A 382 -22.84 -6.98 14.63
N GLU A 383 -23.60 -6.93 15.73
CA GLU A 383 -23.34 -6.12 16.91
C GLU A 383 -22.37 -6.79 17.91
N ASP A 384 -21.96 -8.02 17.65
CA ASP A 384 -21.07 -8.77 18.55
C ASP A 384 -19.61 -8.38 18.34
N ASP A 385 -18.92 -8.03 19.40
CA ASP A 385 -17.51 -7.59 19.38
C ASP A 385 -16.55 -8.69 18.87
N ALA A 386 -16.92 -9.96 18.92
CA ALA A 386 -16.12 -11.04 18.37
C ALA A 386 -15.85 -10.88 16.88
N LEU A 387 -16.75 -10.22 16.15
CA LEU A 387 -16.56 -9.96 14.71
C LEU A 387 -15.40 -9.00 14.44
N GLN A 388 -15.05 -8.13 15.37
CA GLN A 388 -13.87 -7.26 15.24
C GLN A 388 -12.58 -8.08 15.24
N SER A 389 -12.53 -9.14 16.03
CA SER A 389 -11.41 -10.09 16.02
C SER A 389 -11.37 -10.89 14.70
N VAL A 390 -12.51 -11.33 14.20
CA VAL A 390 -12.60 -12.00 12.88
C VAL A 390 -12.10 -11.08 11.76
N ASP A 391 -12.50 -9.81 11.78
CA ASP A 391 -12.02 -8.80 10.82
C ASP A 391 -10.50 -8.62 10.91
N LEU A 392 -9.96 -8.51 12.13
CA LEU A 392 -8.52 -8.34 12.35
C LEU A 392 -7.74 -9.58 11.88
N GLU A 393 -8.17 -10.79 12.28
CA GLU A 393 -7.50 -12.05 11.91
C GLU A 393 -7.53 -12.34 10.40
N TYR A 394 -8.43 -11.75 9.64
CA TYR A 394 -8.36 -11.76 8.19
C TYR A 394 -7.06 -11.10 7.67
N HIS A 395 -6.55 -10.10 8.38
CA HIS A 395 -5.36 -9.33 8.05
C HIS A 395 -4.07 -9.81 8.73
N ASN A 396 -4.13 -10.88 9.52
CA ASN A 396 -2.93 -11.51 10.04
C ASN A 396 -2.05 -11.99 8.87
N ILE A 397 -0.77 -11.57 8.86
CA ILE A 397 0.14 -11.92 7.76
C ILE A 397 0.81 -13.28 7.94
N ASP A 398 0.67 -13.91 9.11
CA ASP A 398 1.14 -15.28 9.32
C ASP A 398 0.15 -16.28 8.71
N PRO A 399 0.57 -17.06 7.69
CA PRO A 399 -0.30 -18.05 7.06
C PRO A 399 -0.87 -19.10 8.03
N ALA A 400 -0.18 -19.38 9.16
CA ALA A 400 -0.63 -20.36 10.14
C ALA A 400 -1.81 -19.85 11.00
N ALA A 401 -1.97 -18.53 11.13
CA ALA A 401 -2.99 -17.89 11.97
C ALA A 401 -4.09 -17.18 11.16
N SER A 402 -3.78 -16.74 9.95
CA SER A 402 -4.65 -15.91 9.14
C SER A 402 -5.93 -16.59 8.66
N LEU A 403 -7.07 -15.95 8.85
CA LEU A 403 -8.35 -16.42 8.29
C LEU A 403 -8.37 -16.35 6.75
N PHE A 404 -7.69 -15.36 6.14
CA PHE A 404 -7.57 -15.31 4.68
C PHE A 404 -6.77 -16.50 4.13
N TYR A 405 -5.65 -16.86 4.74
CA TYR A 405 -4.87 -18.01 4.27
C TYR A 405 -5.63 -19.32 4.49
N GLY A 406 -6.39 -19.47 5.59
CA GLY A 406 -7.31 -20.58 5.76
C GLY A 406 -8.38 -20.65 4.66
N TRP A 407 -8.96 -19.52 4.28
CA TRP A 407 -9.90 -19.42 3.14
C TRP A 407 -9.25 -19.84 1.81
N GLN A 408 -8.00 -19.43 1.59
CA GLN A 408 -7.24 -19.80 0.40
C GLN A 408 -6.89 -21.31 0.37
N GLU A 409 -6.51 -21.91 1.48
CA GLU A 409 -6.21 -23.34 1.58
C GLU A 409 -7.44 -24.23 1.31
N MET A 410 -8.63 -23.74 1.64
CA MET A 410 -9.90 -24.39 1.26
C MET A 410 -10.19 -24.27 -0.26
N GLY A 411 -9.32 -23.64 -1.06
CA GLY A 411 -9.51 -23.42 -2.49
C GLY A 411 -10.54 -22.33 -2.82
N ARG A 412 -10.88 -21.47 -1.85
CA ARG A 412 -11.91 -20.43 -1.98
C ARG A 412 -11.33 -19.07 -2.44
N SER A 413 -10.04 -18.99 -2.69
CA SER A 413 -9.36 -17.79 -3.22
C SER A 413 -8.50 -18.13 -4.43
N LYS A 414 -8.60 -17.33 -5.48
CA LYS A 414 -7.76 -17.43 -6.67
C LYS A 414 -6.36 -16.91 -6.38
N ARG A 415 -5.37 -17.65 -6.88
CA ARG A 415 -3.97 -17.24 -6.82
C ARG A 415 -3.46 -16.78 -8.18
N LEU A 416 -2.69 -15.71 -8.20
CA LEU A 416 -1.91 -15.26 -9.35
C LEU A 416 -0.46 -15.73 -9.30
N LEU A 417 0.05 -15.98 -8.10
CA LEU A 417 1.43 -16.33 -7.84
C LEU A 417 1.55 -17.82 -7.50
N ARG A 418 2.69 -18.39 -7.88
CA ARG A 418 3.18 -19.64 -7.31
C ARG A 418 4.04 -19.31 -6.10
N ASP A 419 4.19 -20.24 -5.16
CA ASP A 419 5.08 -20.03 -4.01
C ASP A 419 6.53 -19.76 -4.42
N LEU A 420 6.98 -20.38 -5.52
CA LEU A 420 8.30 -20.12 -6.09
C LEU A 420 8.46 -18.65 -6.52
N ASP A 421 7.43 -18.01 -7.06
CA ASP A 421 7.50 -16.60 -7.46
C ASP A 421 7.76 -15.70 -6.25
N ILE A 422 7.11 -15.99 -5.11
CA ILE A 422 7.31 -15.26 -3.85
C ILE A 422 8.70 -15.57 -3.25
N MET A 423 9.14 -16.84 -3.27
CA MET A 423 10.49 -17.22 -2.80
C MET A 423 11.60 -16.50 -3.59
N VAL A 424 11.44 -16.38 -4.90
CA VAL A 424 12.39 -15.62 -5.74
C VAL A 424 12.36 -14.14 -5.34
N ALA A 425 11.17 -13.55 -5.12
CA ALA A 425 11.03 -12.16 -4.73
C ALA A 425 11.53 -11.84 -3.30
N GLN A 426 11.77 -12.84 -2.44
CA GLN A 426 12.42 -12.61 -1.15
C GLN A 426 13.94 -12.33 -1.31
N ALA A 427 14.56 -12.85 -2.36
CA ALA A 427 16.00 -12.77 -2.59
C ALA A 427 16.38 -11.81 -3.72
N ASP A 428 15.58 -11.72 -4.77
CA ASP A 428 15.92 -11.04 -6.02
C ASP A 428 15.01 -9.82 -6.25
N ALA A 429 15.61 -8.70 -6.67
CA ALA A 429 14.90 -7.51 -7.13
C ALA A 429 14.33 -7.69 -8.55
N PRO A 430 13.26 -6.95 -8.93
CA PRO A 430 12.80 -6.85 -10.30
C PRO A 430 13.96 -6.46 -11.25
N LYS A 431 14.07 -7.16 -12.39
CA LYS A 431 15.26 -7.05 -13.26
C LYS A 431 15.17 -5.94 -14.31
N ASP A 432 14.05 -5.25 -14.39
CA ASP A 432 13.71 -4.27 -15.41
C ASP A 432 13.53 -2.84 -14.88
N THR A 433 13.91 -2.62 -13.61
CA THR A 433 13.90 -1.32 -12.93
C THR A 433 15.23 -1.04 -12.22
N ARG A 434 15.45 0.20 -11.79
CA ARG A 434 16.64 0.60 -11.01
C ARG A 434 16.79 -0.17 -9.70
N ALA A 435 15.73 -0.81 -9.20
CA ALA A 435 15.80 -1.70 -8.04
C ALA A 435 16.85 -2.80 -8.21
N HIS A 436 17.03 -3.31 -9.46
CA HIS A 436 18.06 -4.29 -9.76
C HIS A 436 19.47 -3.79 -9.50
N GLY A 437 19.81 -2.60 -10.00
CA GLY A 437 21.12 -1.98 -9.76
C GLY A 437 21.35 -1.67 -8.28
N ARG A 438 20.33 -1.15 -7.60
CA ARG A 438 20.39 -0.90 -6.15
C ARG A 438 20.63 -2.18 -5.36
N SER A 439 19.90 -3.26 -5.68
CA SER A 439 20.08 -4.59 -5.07
C SER A 439 21.52 -5.10 -5.22
N LYS A 440 22.09 -5.01 -6.42
CA LYS A 440 23.51 -5.37 -6.65
C LYS A 440 24.48 -4.56 -5.82
N LEU A 441 24.21 -3.28 -5.61
CA LEU A 441 25.04 -2.42 -4.76
C LEU A 441 24.93 -2.83 -3.29
N VAL A 442 23.73 -3.17 -2.80
CA VAL A 442 23.53 -3.74 -1.46
C VAL A 442 24.34 -5.03 -1.31
N GLU A 443 24.21 -5.96 -2.24
CA GLU A 443 24.94 -7.23 -2.25
C GLU A 443 26.49 -7.01 -2.25
N HIS A 444 26.96 -6.05 -3.06
CA HIS A 444 28.38 -5.70 -3.13
C HIS A 444 28.90 -5.23 -1.77
N VAL A 445 28.17 -4.35 -1.10
CA VAL A 445 28.59 -3.83 0.22
C VAL A 445 28.55 -4.94 1.27
N LEU A 446 27.52 -5.78 1.29
CA LEU A 446 27.41 -6.92 2.22
C LEU A 446 28.58 -7.91 2.10
N LYS A 447 29.09 -8.13 0.88
CA LYS A 447 30.22 -9.04 0.62
C LYS A 447 31.58 -8.45 0.98
N ARG A 448 31.69 -7.14 1.27
CA ARG A 448 32.97 -6.51 1.60
C ARG A 448 33.42 -6.89 3.01
N LYS A 449 34.72 -7.10 3.16
CA LYS A 449 35.34 -7.32 4.47
C LYS A 449 35.58 -5.96 5.16
N GLY A 450 35.30 -5.90 6.45
CA GLY A 450 35.43 -4.69 7.27
C GLY A 450 34.10 -3.98 7.49
N ALA A 451 34.14 -2.72 7.96
CA ALA A 451 32.97 -1.87 8.15
C ALA A 451 32.96 -0.81 7.03
N PRO A 452 32.34 -1.09 5.87
CA PRO A 452 32.25 -0.11 4.80
C PRO A 452 31.41 1.07 5.26
N ILE A 453 31.82 2.28 4.85
CA ILE A 453 31.00 3.48 5.00
C ILE A 453 30.13 3.56 3.75
N TYR A 454 28.82 3.64 3.94
CA TYR A 454 27.87 3.73 2.83
C TYR A 454 26.66 4.56 3.21
N THR A 455 25.98 5.11 2.22
CA THR A 455 24.62 5.63 2.32
C THR A 455 23.81 5.15 1.11
N PHE A 456 22.55 4.80 1.33
CA PHE A 456 21.63 4.37 0.29
C PHE A 456 20.44 5.29 0.25
N ASP A 457 20.00 5.59 -0.96
CA ASP A 457 18.72 6.21 -1.24
C ASP A 457 18.09 5.53 -2.46
N TRP A 458 16.82 5.81 -2.74
CA TRP A 458 16.09 5.25 -3.87
C TRP A 458 16.81 5.45 -5.20
N SER A 459 17.42 6.60 -5.41
CA SER A 459 18.08 7.01 -6.66
C SER A 459 19.58 7.21 -6.58
N SER A 460 20.18 6.97 -5.44
CA SER A 460 21.63 7.18 -5.27
C SER A 460 22.22 6.25 -4.23
N VAL A 461 23.49 5.91 -4.42
CA VAL A 461 24.25 5.10 -3.49
C VAL A 461 25.65 5.68 -3.37
N GLN A 462 26.12 5.89 -2.15
CA GLN A 462 27.51 6.21 -1.85
C GLN A 462 28.14 4.98 -1.19
N VAL A 463 29.23 4.51 -1.77
CA VAL A 463 30.07 3.44 -1.19
C VAL A 463 31.46 4.00 -0.96
N ASP A 464 31.92 3.93 0.29
CA ASP A 464 33.09 4.66 0.77
C ASP A 464 32.92 6.18 0.60
N ARG A 465 33.81 7.00 1.18
CA ARG A 465 33.69 8.45 1.10
C ARG A 465 33.92 9.03 -0.31
N GLN A 466 34.27 8.20 -1.27
CA GLN A 466 34.76 8.66 -2.58
C GLN A 466 33.97 8.15 -3.78
N ARG A 467 33.14 7.10 -3.63
CA ARG A 467 32.36 6.54 -4.76
C ARG A 467 30.88 6.82 -4.60
N PHE A 468 30.37 7.59 -5.52
CA PHE A 468 28.97 7.95 -5.58
C PHE A 468 28.38 7.47 -6.91
N THR A 469 27.25 6.77 -6.84
CA THR A 469 26.50 6.27 -7.99
C THR A 469 25.11 6.86 -7.99
N GLN A 470 24.68 7.35 -9.13
CA GLN A 470 23.31 7.79 -9.34
C GLN A 470 22.54 6.76 -10.17
N LEU A 471 21.30 6.54 -9.78
CA LEU A 471 20.32 5.69 -10.44
C LEU A 471 19.06 6.51 -10.76
N PRO A 472 19.17 7.61 -11.55
CA PRO A 472 18.10 8.58 -11.68
C PRO A 472 16.90 8.07 -12.47
N GLU A 473 17.11 7.12 -13.39
CA GLU A 473 16.06 6.61 -14.28
C GLU A 473 15.41 5.35 -13.70
N PRO A 474 14.15 5.42 -13.22
CA PRO A 474 13.49 4.28 -12.59
C PRO A 474 13.30 3.06 -13.52
N LEU A 475 13.27 3.30 -14.84
CA LEU A 475 13.10 2.27 -15.87
C LEU A 475 14.42 1.64 -16.35
N ASP A 476 15.58 2.13 -15.88
CA ASP A 476 16.87 1.55 -16.19
C ASP A 476 17.27 0.53 -15.10
N PRO A 477 17.53 -0.72 -15.43
CA PRO A 477 17.96 -1.72 -14.45
C PRO A 477 19.35 -1.50 -13.88
N TYR A 478 20.17 -0.62 -14.46
CA TYR A 478 21.56 -0.37 -14.03
C TYR A 478 22.33 -1.67 -13.77
N ALA A 479 22.31 -2.57 -14.73
CA ALA A 479 22.94 -3.90 -14.60
C ALA A 479 24.43 -3.83 -14.23
N ASN A 480 25.11 -2.75 -14.65
CA ASN A 480 26.51 -2.44 -14.33
C ASN A 480 26.60 -0.98 -13.87
N PRO A 481 26.25 -0.66 -12.62
CA PRO A 481 26.26 0.71 -12.15
C PRO A 481 27.68 1.31 -12.18
N LEU A 482 27.75 2.56 -12.62
CA LEU A 482 29.01 3.31 -12.75
C LEU A 482 29.10 4.33 -11.60
N ASP A 483 30.34 4.60 -11.17
CA ASP A 483 30.58 5.71 -10.24
C ASP A 483 30.55 7.08 -10.97
N GLN A 484 30.73 8.17 -10.21
CA GLN A 484 30.72 9.54 -10.74
C GLN A 484 31.83 9.84 -11.77
N TRP A 485 32.81 8.93 -11.93
CA TRP A 485 33.88 9.04 -12.93
C TRP A 485 33.66 8.10 -14.13
N GLY A 486 32.49 7.45 -14.20
CA GLY A 486 32.14 6.51 -15.26
C GLY A 486 32.88 5.16 -15.14
N GLN A 487 33.39 4.81 -13.97
CA GLN A 487 34.06 3.53 -13.74
C GLN A 487 33.07 2.53 -13.13
N PRO A 488 33.10 1.25 -13.54
CA PRO A 488 32.28 0.21 -12.91
C PRO A 488 32.55 0.14 -11.40
N ILE A 489 31.49 0.13 -10.60
CA ILE A 489 31.61 -0.09 -9.15
C ILE A 489 32.11 -1.49 -8.85
N PHE A 490 31.67 -2.46 -9.65
CA PHE A 490 32.14 -3.84 -9.63
C PHE A 490 33.40 -3.95 -10.53
N GLY A 491 34.53 -3.52 -10.05
CA GLY A 491 35.80 -3.77 -10.74
C GLY A 491 36.22 -5.22 -10.53
N ASP A 492 36.63 -5.88 -11.61
CA ASP A 492 37.33 -7.16 -11.54
C ASP A 492 38.54 -7.01 -10.60
N LYS A 493 38.53 -7.70 -9.47
CA LYS A 493 39.70 -8.01 -8.67
C LYS A 493 39.86 -9.51 -8.58
#